data_672f2846c0ffeb5501d17f81f67bf85c
#
_entry.id   672f2846c0ffeb5501d17f81f67bf85c
#
_cell.length_a   1.000
_cell.length_b   1.000
_cell.length_c   1.000
_cell.angle_alpha   90.00
_cell.angle_beta   90.00
_cell.angle_gamma   90.00
#
_symmetry.space_group_name_H-M   'P 1'
#
loop_
_entity.id
_entity.type
_entity.pdbx_description
1 polymer ?
#
loop_
_entity_poly.entity_id
_entity_poly.type
_entity_poly.pdbx_seq_one_letter_code
_entity_poly.pdbx_strand_id
1 'polypeptide(L)'
;MKAMRLNRFFWNLRLAEHRERFQKDEEEAMREVELTAQEQSLVRDRDWLGLIRYGVNFFVLEKFARVVKMSNLEVYARMRGESFADFMKTRRVPEAR
;
A
#
# COMPACT_ATOMS: atom_id res chain seq x y z
N MET A 1 15.17 8.19 -8.14
CA MET A 1 14.17 7.18 -8.46
C MET A 1 12.79 7.73 -8.26
N LYS A 2 11.90 7.38 -9.15
CA LYS A 2 10.56 7.91 -9.15
C LYS A 2 9.81 7.65 -7.86
N ALA A 3 9.88 6.45 -7.34
CA ALA A 3 9.09 6.07 -6.17
C ALA A 3 9.79 6.26 -4.83
N MET A 4 10.95 6.90 -4.83
CA MET A 4 11.75 7.00 -3.61
C MET A 4 10.99 7.66 -2.46
N ARG A 5 10.26 8.72 -2.75
CA ARG A 5 9.53 9.46 -1.72
C ARG A 5 8.40 8.62 -1.14
N LEU A 6 7.66 7.91 -2.01
CA LEU A 6 6.60 7.01 -1.55
C LEU A 6 7.16 5.84 -0.77
N ASN A 7 8.28 5.27 -1.23
CA ASN A 7 8.90 4.16 -0.51
C ASN A 7 9.29 4.59 0.90
N ARG A 8 9.86 5.78 1.02
CA ARG A 8 10.24 6.28 2.33
C ARG A 8 9.02 6.56 3.21
N PHE A 9 7.99 7.12 2.62
CA PHE A 9 6.76 7.42 3.33
C PHE A 9 6.14 6.15 3.92
N PHE A 10 6.02 5.11 3.12
CA PHE A 10 5.45 3.84 3.59
C PHE A 10 6.37 3.14 4.58
N TRP A 11 7.67 3.19 4.34
CA TRP A 11 8.63 2.56 5.25
C TRP A 11 8.51 3.16 6.65
N ASN A 12 8.33 4.47 6.72
CA ASN A 12 8.21 5.15 8.01
C ASN A 12 6.94 4.77 8.76
N LEU A 13 5.95 4.20 8.09
CA LEU A 13 4.73 3.75 8.76
C LEU A 13 4.99 2.58 9.72
N ARG A 14 6.17 1.98 9.69
CA ARG A 14 6.53 0.98 10.68
C ARG A 14 6.75 1.61 12.06
N LEU A 15 6.93 2.92 12.11
CA LEU A 15 7.12 3.64 13.36
C LEU A 15 5.78 4.17 13.87
N ALA A 16 5.52 3.95 15.16
CA ALA A 16 4.23 4.32 15.75
C ALA A 16 3.86 5.78 15.53
N GLU A 17 4.82 6.67 15.70
CA GLU A 17 4.58 8.09 15.54
C GLU A 17 4.09 8.45 14.14
N HIS A 18 4.67 7.82 13.11
CA HIS A 18 4.25 8.07 11.73
C HIS A 18 2.88 7.46 11.46
N ARG A 19 2.60 6.29 12.01
CA ARG A 19 1.29 5.66 11.86
C ARG A 19 0.19 6.52 12.47
N GLU A 20 0.45 7.04 13.66
CA GLU A 20 -0.53 7.87 14.35
C GLU A 20 -0.80 9.15 13.59
N ARG A 21 0.24 9.76 13.05
CA ARG A 21 0.09 10.97 12.25
C ARG A 21 -0.74 10.72 11.00
N PHE A 22 -0.48 9.61 10.33
CA PHE A 22 -1.22 9.24 9.14
C PHE A 22 -2.68 8.96 9.45
N GLN A 23 -2.93 8.24 10.54
CA GLN A 23 -4.30 7.89 10.93
C GLN A 23 -5.09 9.11 11.39
N LYS A 24 -4.41 10.07 11.97
CA LYS A 24 -5.06 11.27 12.44
C LYS A 24 -5.42 12.20 11.27
N ASP A 25 -4.51 12.38 10.34
CA ASP A 25 -4.74 13.27 9.20
C ASP A 25 -3.87 12.82 8.03
N GLU A 26 -4.44 11.98 7.21
CA GLU A 26 -3.74 11.39 6.07
C GLU A 26 -3.23 12.47 5.10
N GLU A 27 -4.07 13.46 4.82
CA GLU A 27 -3.69 14.52 3.86
C GLU A 27 -2.51 15.33 4.38
N GLU A 28 -2.52 15.64 5.66
CA GLU A 28 -1.42 16.40 6.24
C GLU A 28 -0.12 15.58 6.24
N ALA A 29 -0.23 14.30 6.57
CA ALA A 29 0.94 13.42 6.57
C ALA A 29 1.57 13.37 5.19
N MET A 30 0.76 13.33 4.15
CA MET A 30 1.27 13.31 2.77
C MET A 30 1.90 14.65 2.39
N ARG A 31 1.33 15.75 2.85
CA ARG A 31 1.88 17.07 2.55
C ARG A 31 3.23 17.29 3.21
N GLU A 32 3.40 16.78 4.42
CA GLU A 32 4.65 16.95 5.16
C GLU A 32 5.84 16.35 4.44
N VAL A 33 5.63 15.28 3.68
CA VAL A 33 6.70 14.66 2.94
C VAL A 33 6.67 15.05 1.46
N GLU A 34 5.83 16.01 1.12
CA GLU A 34 5.80 16.61 -0.20
C GLU A 34 5.52 15.62 -1.33
N LEU A 35 4.60 14.71 -1.11
CA LEU A 35 4.19 13.81 -2.19
C LEU A 35 3.54 14.62 -3.31
N THR A 36 3.78 14.20 -4.54
CA THR A 36 3.17 14.86 -5.69
C THR A 36 1.67 14.58 -5.70
N ALA A 37 0.93 15.32 -6.51
CA ALA A 37 -0.51 15.11 -6.65
C ALA A 37 -0.81 13.68 -7.11
N GLN A 38 -0.01 13.15 -8.03
CA GLN A 38 -0.18 11.79 -8.51
C GLN A 38 0.05 10.79 -7.37
N GLU A 39 1.12 11.00 -6.59
CA GLU A 39 1.43 10.11 -5.47
C GLU A 39 0.34 10.15 -4.43
N GLN A 40 -0.17 11.34 -4.13
CA GLN A 40 -1.26 11.47 -3.16
C GLN A 40 -2.51 10.73 -3.62
N SER A 41 -2.83 10.82 -4.91
CA SER A 41 -3.98 10.10 -5.45
C SER A 41 -3.82 8.60 -5.31
N LEU A 42 -2.64 8.08 -5.60
CA LEU A 42 -2.38 6.65 -5.48
C LEU A 42 -2.61 6.17 -4.04
N VAL A 43 -2.15 6.94 -3.07
CA VAL A 43 -2.31 6.59 -1.67
C VAL A 43 -3.78 6.72 -1.25
N ARG A 44 -4.38 7.85 -1.58
CA ARG A 44 -5.75 8.15 -1.18
C ARG A 44 -6.74 7.12 -1.71
N ASP A 45 -6.54 6.71 -2.95
CA ASP A 45 -7.44 5.76 -3.60
C ASP A 45 -7.11 4.31 -3.28
N ARG A 46 -6.05 4.06 -2.53
CA ARG A 46 -5.59 2.72 -2.22
C ARG A 46 -5.39 1.92 -3.51
N ASP A 47 -4.72 2.56 -4.48
CA ASP A 47 -4.53 1.97 -5.80
C ASP A 47 -3.30 1.07 -5.78
N TRP A 48 -3.47 -0.13 -5.24
CA TRP A 48 -2.36 -1.06 -5.02
C TRP A 48 -1.62 -1.39 -6.30
N LEU A 49 -2.37 -1.67 -7.36
CA LEU A 49 -1.76 -1.97 -8.64
C LEU A 49 -1.02 -0.75 -9.18
N GLY A 50 -1.63 0.43 -9.07
CA GLY A 50 -0.99 1.67 -9.49
C GLY A 50 0.29 1.97 -8.73
N LEU A 51 0.30 1.68 -7.43
CA LEU A 51 1.49 1.89 -6.61
C LEU A 51 2.62 0.99 -7.05
N ILE A 52 2.33 -0.27 -7.34
CA ILE A 52 3.35 -1.20 -7.84
C ILE A 52 3.87 -0.74 -9.20
N ARG A 53 2.98 -0.32 -10.09
CA ARG A 53 3.36 0.15 -11.41
C ARG A 53 4.19 1.43 -11.34
N TYR A 54 3.92 2.24 -10.33
CA TYR A 54 4.67 3.47 -10.11
C TYR A 54 6.10 3.18 -9.63
N GLY A 55 6.32 1.99 -9.08
CA GLY A 55 7.64 1.57 -8.65
C GLY A 55 7.78 1.42 -7.14
N VAL A 56 6.67 1.39 -6.41
CA VAL A 56 6.73 1.25 -4.96
C VAL A 56 7.20 -0.16 -4.61
N ASN A 57 8.11 -0.25 -3.65
CA ASN A 57 8.65 -1.52 -3.20
C ASN A 57 7.57 -2.32 -2.49
N PHE A 58 7.48 -3.60 -2.83
CA PHE A 58 6.47 -4.47 -2.27
C PHE A 58 6.52 -4.56 -0.74
N PHE A 59 7.73 -4.65 -0.18
CA PHE A 59 7.87 -4.76 1.27
C PHE A 59 7.35 -3.54 2.01
N VAL A 60 7.58 -2.34 1.48
CA VAL A 60 7.06 -1.14 2.15
C VAL A 60 5.57 -1.02 1.96
N LEU A 61 5.04 -1.57 0.87
CA LEU A 61 3.61 -1.55 0.64
C LEU A 61 2.88 -2.39 1.68
N GLU A 62 3.51 -3.44 2.18
CA GLU A 62 2.95 -4.23 3.28
C GLU A 62 2.78 -3.40 4.54
N LYS A 63 3.67 -2.45 4.79
CA LYS A 63 3.54 -1.57 5.96
C LYS A 63 2.30 -0.70 5.83
N PHE A 64 2.06 -0.20 4.63
CA PHE A 64 0.88 0.60 4.36
C PHE A 64 -0.39 -0.25 4.52
N ALA A 65 -0.37 -1.48 4.03
CA ALA A 65 -1.51 -2.38 4.14
C ALA A 65 -1.93 -2.58 5.60
N ARG A 66 -0.96 -2.74 6.47
CA ARG A 66 -1.26 -2.92 7.89
C ARG A 66 -1.93 -1.71 8.50
N VAL A 67 -1.50 -0.53 8.09
CA VAL A 67 -2.07 0.70 8.63
C VAL A 67 -3.53 0.86 8.21
N VAL A 68 -3.86 0.48 6.97
CA VAL A 68 -5.23 0.57 6.48
C VAL A 68 -6.00 -0.73 6.69
N LYS A 69 -5.39 -1.66 7.43
CA LYS A 69 -6.03 -2.90 7.87
C LYS A 69 -6.47 -3.82 6.74
N MET A 70 -5.61 -3.97 5.76
CA MET A 70 -5.81 -4.95 4.71
C MET A 70 -4.83 -6.09 4.89
N SER A 71 -5.28 -7.31 4.63
CA SER A 71 -4.40 -8.47 4.71
C SER A 71 -3.48 -8.48 3.50
N ASN A 72 -2.34 -9.16 3.64
CA ASN A 72 -1.40 -9.27 2.52
C ASN A 72 -2.02 -9.98 1.33
N LEU A 73 -2.88 -10.97 1.59
CA LEU A 73 -3.53 -11.69 0.49
C LEU A 73 -4.47 -10.77 -0.29
N GLU A 74 -5.15 -9.89 0.41
CA GLU A 74 -6.03 -8.94 -0.25
C GLU A 74 -5.25 -7.95 -1.10
N VAL A 75 -4.10 -7.50 -0.59
CA VAL A 75 -3.23 -6.61 -1.35
C VAL A 75 -2.72 -7.32 -2.60
N TYR A 76 -2.33 -8.58 -2.49
CA TYR A 76 -1.91 -9.35 -3.65
C TYR A 76 -3.00 -9.43 -4.71
N ALA A 77 -4.23 -9.69 -4.28
CA ALA A 77 -5.35 -9.76 -5.23
C ALA A 77 -5.51 -8.46 -5.98
N ARG A 78 -5.46 -7.34 -5.24
CA ARG A 78 -5.59 -6.03 -5.86
C ARG A 78 -4.45 -5.74 -6.83
N MET A 79 -3.24 -6.16 -6.48
CA MET A 79 -2.10 -5.95 -7.36
C MET A 79 -2.23 -6.76 -8.65
N ARG A 80 -2.96 -7.85 -8.61
CA ARG A 80 -3.20 -8.65 -9.79
C ARG A 80 -4.42 -8.18 -10.58
N GLY A 81 -5.12 -7.18 -10.06
CA GLY A 81 -6.32 -6.67 -10.71
C GLY A 81 -7.51 -7.60 -10.56
N GLU A 82 -7.52 -8.41 -9.50
CA GLU A 82 -8.59 -9.37 -9.25
C GLU A 82 -9.33 -9.02 -7.97
N SER A 83 -10.56 -9.47 -7.85
CA SER A 83 -11.25 -9.38 -6.58
C SER A 83 -10.61 -10.39 -5.63
N PHE A 84 -10.74 -10.17 -4.34
CA PHE A 84 -10.17 -11.09 -3.37
C PHE A 84 -10.76 -12.49 -3.53
N ALA A 85 -12.06 -12.59 -3.80
CA ALA A 85 -12.70 -13.89 -3.98
C ALA A 85 -12.12 -14.64 -5.17
N ASP A 86 -11.93 -13.96 -6.30
CA ASP A 86 -11.35 -14.58 -7.48
C ASP A 86 -9.91 -14.99 -7.26
N PHE A 87 -9.15 -14.14 -6.54
CA PHE A 87 -7.76 -14.43 -6.22
C PHE A 87 -7.67 -15.72 -5.39
N MET A 88 -8.52 -15.87 -4.40
CA MET A 88 -8.50 -17.06 -3.55
C MET A 88 -8.89 -18.32 -4.30
N LYS A 89 -9.77 -18.20 -5.29
CA LYS A 89 -10.13 -19.34 -6.09
C LYS A 89 -8.97 -19.88 -6.88
N THR A 90 -8.19 -18.98 -7.49
CA THR A 90 -7.10 -19.41 -8.36
C THR A 90 -5.88 -19.85 -7.60
N ARG A 91 -5.80 -19.45 -6.33
CA ARG A 91 -4.67 -19.74 -5.59
C ARG A 91 -4.80 -21.00 -4.86
N ARG A 92 -5.27 -21.99 -5.21
CA ARG A 92 -5.47 -23.14 -4.59
C ARG A 92 -4.40 -23.61 -3.91
N VAL A 93 -4.36 -23.84 -3.08
CA VAL A 93 -3.43 -24.21 -2.42
C VAL A 93 -3.31 -25.40 -2.21
N PRO A 94 -2.77 -25.71 -2.52
CA PRO A 94 -2.54 -26.94 -2.40
C PRO A 94 -2.21 -27.19 -1.12
N GLU A 95 -2.47 -26.45 -0.92
CA GLU A 95 -2.26 -26.61 -0.14
C GLU A 95 -2.80 -27.16 0.42
N ALA A 96 -3.03 -27.00 0.30
CA ALA A 96 -3.68 -27.38 0.84
C ALA A 96 -3.43 -28.59 0.73
N ARG A 97 -2.98 -28.78 0.34
CA ARG A 97 -2.71 -29.76 0.26
C ARG A 97 -2.08 -30.09 0.58
#